data_1a2da7a063ab45b0873ad4770f1988cb
#
_entry.id   1a2da7a063ab45b0873ad4770f1988cb
#
_cell.length_a   1.000
_cell.length_b   1.000
_cell.length_c   1.000
_cell.angle_alpha   90.00
_cell.angle_beta   90.00
_cell.angle_gamma   90.00
#
_symmetry.space_group_name_H-M   'P 1'
#
loop_
_entity.id
_entity.type
_entity.pdbx_description
1 polymer ?
#
loop_
_entity_poly.entity_id
_entity_poly.type
_entity_poly.pdbx_seq_one_letter_code
_entity_poly.pdbx_strand_id
1 'polypeptide(L)' 'MIVGRFFEALAFLKESRQLRGLKTFTDRYGINRRSLRRLQDNPTTNDFKAAWLTYLVTDFGISARWLLTGEGQMCE' A
#
# COMPACT_ATOMS: atom_id res chain seq x y z
N MET A 1 -9.01 -1.90 8.89
CA MET A 1 -7.76 -2.65 9.08
C MET A 1 -6.66 -2.04 8.21
N ILE A 2 -5.46 -1.88 8.79
CA ILE A 2 -4.35 -1.19 8.10
C ILE A 2 -3.98 -1.88 6.78
N VAL A 3 -3.89 -3.21 6.77
CA VAL A 3 -3.53 -3.95 5.56
C VAL A 3 -4.57 -3.74 4.45
N GLY A 4 -5.84 -3.76 4.79
CA GLY A 4 -6.90 -3.50 3.83
C GLY A 4 -6.80 -2.10 3.23
N ARG A 5 -6.52 -1.10 4.06
CA ARG A 5 -6.33 0.27 3.60
C ARG A 5 -5.09 0.40 2.72
N PHE A 6 -4.02 -0.34 3.04
CA PHE A 6 -2.83 -0.36 2.21
C PHE A 6 -3.16 -0.78 0.78
N PHE A 7 -3.88 -1.89 0.60
CA PHE A 7 -4.26 -2.36 -0.73
C PHE A 7 -5.29 -1.46 -1.39
N GLU A 8 -6.17 -0.84 -0.63
CA GLU A 8 -7.11 0.14 -1.15
C GLU A 8 -6.37 1.35 -1.74
N ALA A 9 -5.32 1.82 -1.05
CA ALA A 9 -4.50 2.90 -1.55
C ALA A 9 -3.76 2.50 -2.83
N LEU A 10 -3.23 1.28 -2.90
CA LEU A 10 -2.58 0.79 -4.11
C LEU A 10 -3.55 0.74 -5.29
N ALA A 11 -4.78 0.30 -5.06
CA ALA A 11 -5.80 0.27 -6.11
C ALA A 11 -6.14 1.69 -6.59
N PHE A 12 -6.24 2.64 -5.66
CA PHE A 12 -6.47 4.03 -6.00
C PHE A 12 -5.33 4.59 -6.87
N LEU A 13 -4.08 4.31 -6.49
CA LEU A 13 -2.92 4.78 -7.25
C LEU A 13 -2.87 4.18 -8.65
N LYS A 14 -3.31 2.93 -8.79
CA LYS A 14 -3.42 2.29 -10.10
C LYS A 14 -4.49 2.97 -10.95
N GLU A 15 -5.65 3.25 -10.40
CA GLU A 15 -6.74 3.92 -11.11
C GLU A 15 -6.37 5.35 -11.51
N SER A 16 -5.66 6.06 -10.65
CA SER A 16 -5.22 7.43 -10.93
C SER A 16 -3.96 7.48 -11.81
N ARG A 17 -3.47 6.33 -12.24
CA ARG A 17 -2.30 6.18 -13.12
C ARG A 17 -0.98 6.64 -12.51
N GLN A 18 -0.91 6.75 -11.19
CA GLN A 18 0.36 6.99 -10.49
C GLN A 18 1.17 5.71 -10.37
N LEU A 19 0.50 4.55 -10.41
CA LEU A 19 1.13 3.23 -10.49
C LEU A 19 0.51 2.45 -11.63
N ARG A 20 1.34 1.68 -12.35
CA ARG A 20 0.83 0.79 -13.40
C ARG A 20 0.25 -0.50 -12.82
N GLY A 21 0.65 -0.88 -11.62
CA GLY A 21 0.17 -2.07 -10.95
C GLY A 21 1.09 -2.47 -9.81
N LEU A 22 0.80 -3.61 -9.18
CA LEU A 22 1.59 -4.12 -8.06
C LEU A 22 3.05 -4.38 -8.46
N LYS A 23 3.28 -4.87 -9.69
CA LYS A 23 4.63 -5.14 -10.15
C LYS A 23 5.48 -3.87 -10.15
N THR A 24 4.94 -2.75 -10.60
CA THR A 24 5.65 -1.49 -10.60
C THR A 24 6.04 -1.08 -9.19
N PHE A 25 5.12 -1.24 -8.24
CA PHE A 25 5.38 -0.92 -6.83
C PHE A 25 6.47 -1.82 -6.26
N THR A 26 6.37 -3.13 -6.48
CA THR A 26 7.34 -4.08 -5.93
C THR A 26 8.72 -3.89 -6.53
N ASP A 27 8.80 -3.63 -7.84
CA ASP A 27 10.09 -3.42 -8.52
C ASP A 27 10.76 -2.13 -8.04
N ARG A 28 9.98 -1.07 -7.83
CA ARG A 28 10.51 0.22 -7.41
C ARG A 28 11.18 0.16 -6.03
N TYR A 29 10.64 -0.64 -5.12
CA TYR A 29 11.11 -0.67 -3.73
C TYR A 29 11.79 -1.97 -3.35
N GLY A 30 12.05 -2.85 -4.32
CA GLY A 30 12.71 -4.12 -4.04
C GLY A 30 11.88 -5.05 -3.17
N ILE A 31 10.57 -4.98 -3.26
CA ILE A 31 9.65 -5.80 -2.48
C ILE A 31 9.44 -7.14 -3.20
N ASN A 32 9.42 -8.24 -2.44
CA ASN A 32 9.10 -9.54 -3.00
C ASN A 32 7.60 -9.58 -3.37
N ARG A 33 7.32 -9.67 -4.68
CA ARG A 33 5.94 -9.65 -5.18
C ARG A 33 5.13 -10.83 -4.65
N ARG A 34 5.75 -11.98 -4.47
CA ARG A 34 5.07 -13.17 -3.94
C ARG A 34 4.61 -12.94 -2.50
N SER A 35 5.46 -12.32 -1.67
CA SER A 35 5.10 -11.98 -0.30
C SER A 35 3.94 -10.98 -0.26
N LEU A 36 3.96 -9.99 -1.15
CA LEU A 36 2.89 -8.99 -1.22
C LEU A 36 1.57 -9.64 -1.63
N ARG A 37 1.59 -10.54 -2.62
CA ARG A 37 0.37 -11.26 -3.04
C ARG A 37 -0.15 -12.16 -1.93
N ARG A 38 0.74 -12.83 -1.19
CA ARG A 38 0.32 -13.64 -0.05
C ARG A 38 -0.39 -12.80 0.99
N LEU A 39 0.13 -11.62 1.28
CA LEU A 39 -0.51 -10.70 2.22
C LEU A 39 -1.88 -10.25 1.72
N GLN A 40 -2.01 -9.99 0.43
CA GLN A 40 -3.28 -9.59 -0.18
C GLN A 40 -4.33 -10.70 -0.05
N ASP A 41 -3.92 -11.95 -0.26
CA ASP A 41 -4.81 -13.10 -0.17
C ASP A 41 -5.14 -13.47 1.28
N ASN A 42 -4.20 -13.22 2.20
CA ASN A 42 -4.36 -13.54 3.62
C ASN A 42 -3.81 -12.41 4.49
N PRO A 43 -4.62 -11.38 4.79
CA PRO A 43 -4.18 -10.21 5.55
C PRO A 43 -3.76 -10.49 6.99
N THR A 44 -3.97 -11.71 7.48
CA THR A 44 -3.58 -12.07 8.85
C THR A 44 -2.16 -12.58 8.97
N THR A 45 -1.41 -12.69 7.85
CA THR A 45 -0.02 -13.12 7.91
C THR A 45 0.87 -12.03 8.50
N ASN A 46 2.06 -12.43 8.97
CA ASN A 46 3.02 -11.50 9.57
C ASN A 46 4.01 -10.93 8.57
N ASP A 47 3.73 -11.04 7.27
CA ASP A 47 4.65 -10.59 6.21
C ASP A 47 4.59 -9.09 5.97
N PHE A 48 3.65 -8.37 6.58
CA PHE A 48 3.48 -6.95 6.35
C PHE A 48 4.58 -6.13 7.04
N LYS A 49 5.16 -5.20 6.29
CA LYS A 49 6.23 -4.33 6.81
C LYS A 49 5.76 -2.87 6.84
N ALA A 50 6.02 -2.20 7.96
CA ALA A 50 5.65 -0.79 8.11
C ALA A 50 6.32 0.11 7.08
N ALA A 51 7.51 -0.26 6.58
CA ALA A 51 8.19 0.50 5.54
C ALA A 51 7.33 0.66 4.29
N TRP A 52 6.47 -0.30 3.98
CA TRP A 52 5.59 -0.22 2.81
C TRP A 52 4.58 0.93 2.95
N LEU A 53 4.11 1.20 4.18
CA LEU A 53 3.25 2.35 4.43
C LEU A 53 4.01 3.65 4.22
N THR A 54 5.27 3.69 4.64
CA THR A 54 6.12 4.87 4.47
C THR A 54 6.25 5.24 2.99
N TYR A 55 6.42 4.24 2.12
CA TYR A 55 6.53 4.51 0.68
C TYR A 55 5.28 5.21 0.15
N LEU A 56 4.09 4.78 0.58
CA LEU A 56 2.85 5.42 0.15
C LEU A 56 2.76 6.85 0.64
N VAL A 57 3.16 7.09 1.89
CA VAL A 57 3.06 8.43 2.49
C VAL A 57 4.06 9.39 1.85
N THR A 58 5.32 8.98 1.71
CA THR A 58 6.38 9.88 1.26
C THR A 58 6.41 10.09 -0.24
N ASP A 59 6.09 9.05 -1.02
CA ASP A 59 6.25 9.11 -2.48
C ASP A 59 4.95 9.37 -3.22
N PHE A 60 3.80 9.06 -2.62
CA PHE A 60 2.51 9.18 -3.28
C PHE A 60 1.52 10.11 -2.59
N GLY A 61 1.92 10.69 -1.45
CA GLY A 61 1.06 11.64 -0.74
C GLY A 61 -0.17 11.03 -0.09
N ILE A 62 -0.14 9.74 0.20
CA ILE A 62 -1.23 9.09 0.93
C ILE A 62 -1.17 9.50 2.40
N SER A 63 -2.32 9.81 2.99
CA SER A 63 -2.38 10.26 4.38
C SER A 63 -2.00 9.13 5.34
N ALA A 64 -0.99 9.37 6.18
CA ALA A 64 -0.59 8.43 7.22
C ALA A 64 -1.74 8.21 8.21
N ARG A 65 -2.47 9.27 8.56
CA ARG A 65 -3.61 9.16 9.46
C ARG A 65 -4.68 8.24 8.89
N TRP A 66 -5.02 8.40 7.62
CA TRP A 66 -6.00 7.54 6.98
C TRP A 66 -5.54 6.08 6.94
N LEU A 67 -4.25 5.84 6.59
CA LEU A 67 -3.71 4.48 6.55
C LEU A 67 -3.79 3.79 7.92
N LEU A 68 -3.48 4.52 8.98
CA LEU A 68 -3.39 3.94 10.32
C LEU A 68 -4.73 3.87 11.03
N THR A 69 -5.62 4.84 10.82
CA THR A 69 -6.86 4.96 11.60
C THR A 69 -8.13 4.85 10.77
N GLY A 70 -8.04 5.02 9.45
CA GLY A 70 -9.21 5.08 8.59
C GLY A 70 -9.94 6.42 8.64
N GLU A 71 -9.42 7.39 9.38
CA GLU A 71 -10.03 8.71 9.51
C GLU A 71 -9.45 9.70 8.52
N GLY A 72 -10.29 10.65 8.07
CA GLY A 72 -9.88 11.69 7.15
C GLY A 72 -9.88 11.22 5.70
N GLN A 73 -9.17 11.95 4.86
CA GLN A 73 -9.10 11.67 3.43
C GLN A 73 -7.88 10.79 3.14
N MET A 74 -8.01 9.93 2.12
CA MET A 74 -6.94 9.05 1.68
C MET A 74 -5.71 9.84 1.23
N CYS A 75 -5.91 10.95 0.51
CA CYS A 75 -4.82 11.78 0.00
C CYS A 75 -4.74 13.09 0.77
N GLU A 76 -3.53 13.52 1.04
CA GLU A 76 -3.28 14.84 1.62
C GLU A 76 -3.23 15.92 0.55
#